data_cbe74506963f9bc44c7f67975eec1439
#
_entry.id   cbe74506963f9bc44c7f67975eec1439
#
_cell.length_a   1.000
_cell.length_b   1.000
_cell.length_c   1.000
_cell.angle_alpha   90.00
_cell.angle_beta   90.00
_cell.angle_gamma   90.00
#
_symmetry.space_group_name_H-M   'P 1'
#
loop_
_entity.id
_entity.type
_entity.pdbx_description
1 polymer ?
#
loop_
_entity_poly.entity_id
_entity_poly.type
_entity_poly.pdbx_seq_one_letter_code
_entity_poly.pdbx_strand_id
1 'polypeptide(L)'
;MREQRDLYNEQLELTGKTYFKGDEIPNGYFPMVVMIAIQNSNGEFLMQKRVESKGGDWGVTGGHPKHGESPEQGIITEVQEELGIDVSNQKIIEFERGCDCKDCYIMYYTKLDLDIDKLIIQLDELSEVRWFSMKELQQMVDNGELNKDQVEFFTKCTEFLKK
;
A
#
# COMPACT_ATOMS: atom_id res chain seq x y z
N MET A 1 -8.99 2.16 -21.35
CA MET A 1 -10.18 1.77 -20.58
C MET A 1 -9.92 2.09 -19.10
N ARG A 2 -10.86 2.75 -18.43
CA ARG A 2 -10.70 3.09 -17.01
C ARG A 2 -10.90 1.84 -16.14
N GLU A 3 -10.14 1.76 -15.05
CA GLU A 3 -10.22 0.66 -14.10
C GLU A 3 -11.50 0.74 -13.26
N GLN A 4 -12.22 -0.37 -13.18
CA GLN A 4 -13.42 -0.50 -12.36
C GLN A 4 -13.05 -1.00 -10.97
N ARG A 5 -13.67 -0.43 -9.94
CA ARG A 5 -13.41 -0.71 -8.53
C ARG A 5 -14.72 -0.83 -7.76
N ASP A 6 -14.68 -1.60 -6.68
CA ASP A 6 -15.83 -1.78 -5.79
C ASP A 6 -15.92 -0.66 -4.75
N LEU A 7 -17.15 -0.35 -4.32
CA LEU A 7 -17.41 0.58 -3.23
C LEU A 7 -17.82 -0.18 -1.96
N TYR A 8 -17.32 0.32 -0.85
CA TYR A 8 -17.55 -0.22 0.49
C TYR A 8 -18.36 0.76 1.33
N ASN A 9 -18.98 0.27 2.40
CA ASN A 9 -19.59 1.11 3.43
C ASN A 9 -18.55 1.36 4.56
N GLU A 10 -18.89 2.16 5.54
CA GLU A 10 -17.99 2.51 6.65
C GLU A 10 -17.68 1.33 7.60
N GLN A 11 -18.38 0.20 7.46
CA GLN A 11 -18.08 -1.05 8.15
C GLN A 11 -17.17 -1.96 7.33
N LEU A 12 -16.60 -1.47 6.24
CA LEU A 12 -15.74 -2.21 5.31
C LEU A 12 -16.45 -3.39 4.63
N GLU A 13 -17.74 -3.26 4.40
CA GLU A 13 -18.52 -4.28 3.69
C GLU A 13 -18.77 -3.83 2.24
N LEU A 14 -18.73 -4.80 1.32
CA LEU A 14 -19.10 -4.55 -0.08
C LEU A 14 -20.54 -4.10 -0.18
N THR A 15 -20.77 -3.03 -0.95
CA THR A 15 -22.11 -2.48 -1.17
C THR A 15 -22.78 -3.02 -2.43
N GLY A 16 -22.01 -3.70 -3.30
CA GLY A 16 -22.47 -4.11 -4.62
C GLY A 16 -22.41 -3.00 -5.67
N LYS A 17 -22.06 -1.78 -5.27
CA LYS A 17 -21.85 -0.65 -6.19
C LYS A 17 -20.38 -0.54 -6.58
N THR A 18 -20.15 -0.03 -7.77
CA THR A 18 -18.82 0.14 -8.34
C THR A 18 -18.63 1.56 -8.85
N TYR A 19 -17.39 1.91 -9.13
CA TYR A 19 -17.02 3.18 -9.76
C TYR A 19 -15.83 2.94 -10.69
N PHE A 20 -15.57 3.88 -11.57
CA PHE A 20 -14.37 3.88 -12.39
C PHE A 20 -13.36 4.89 -11.86
N LYS A 21 -12.08 4.55 -11.98
CA LYS A 21 -10.99 5.44 -11.56
C LYS A 21 -11.20 6.85 -12.13
N GLY A 22 -11.25 7.84 -11.24
CA GLY A 22 -11.48 9.25 -11.58
C GLY A 22 -12.92 9.73 -11.38
N ASP A 23 -13.86 8.83 -11.12
CA ASP A 23 -15.24 9.20 -10.84
C ASP A 23 -15.38 9.83 -9.44
N GLU A 24 -16.37 10.70 -9.27
CA GLU A 24 -16.77 11.17 -7.95
C GLU A 24 -17.42 10.03 -7.16
N ILE A 25 -17.13 9.97 -5.88
CA ILE A 25 -17.67 8.96 -4.99
C ILE A 25 -18.88 9.54 -4.27
N PRO A 26 -20.08 8.89 -4.36
CA PRO A 26 -21.26 9.34 -3.63
C PRO A 26 -21.08 9.31 -2.12
N ASN A 27 -21.75 10.21 -1.41
CA ASN A 27 -21.72 10.24 0.06
C ASN A 27 -22.18 8.90 0.64
N GLY A 28 -21.48 8.43 1.66
CA GLY A 28 -21.78 7.16 2.33
C GLY A 28 -21.16 5.94 1.66
N TYR A 29 -20.42 6.13 0.58
CA TYR A 29 -19.67 5.09 -0.11
C TYR A 29 -18.19 5.40 -0.07
N PHE A 30 -17.35 4.37 0.01
CA PHE A 30 -15.90 4.52 0.19
C PHE A 30 -15.14 3.62 -0.77
N PRO A 31 -14.11 4.15 -1.45
CA PRO A 31 -13.12 3.30 -2.10
C PRO A 31 -12.29 2.57 -1.05
N MET A 32 -11.66 1.46 -1.45
CA MET A 32 -10.74 0.70 -0.59
C MET A 32 -9.30 1.00 -0.98
N VAL A 33 -8.48 1.35 0.00
CA VAL A 33 -7.03 1.50 -0.15
C VAL A 33 -6.34 0.36 0.59
N VAL A 34 -5.40 -0.29 -0.07
CA VAL A 34 -4.59 -1.35 0.55
C VAL A 34 -3.12 -0.96 0.50
N MET A 35 -2.37 -1.24 1.56
CA MET A 35 -0.95 -0.95 1.68
C MET A 35 -0.25 -2.11 2.34
N ILE A 36 1.02 -2.36 2.01
CA ILE A 36 1.80 -3.45 2.58
C ILE A 36 3.22 -3.02 2.95
N ALA A 37 3.63 -3.37 4.16
CA ALA A 37 5.02 -3.31 4.58
C ALA A 37 5.69 -4.64 4.25
N ILE A 38 6.76 -4.60 3.47
CA ILE A 38 7.62 -5.75 3.20
C ILE A 38 8.90 -5.54 3.98
N GLN A 39 9.17 -6.43 4.94
CA GLN A 39 10.34 -6.35 5.81
C GLN A 39 11.29 -7.51 5.55
N ASN A 40 12.58 -7.24 5.43
CA ASN A 40 13.58 -8.29 5.27
C ASN A 40 14.09 -8.82 6.63
N SER A 41 14.96 -9.83 6.58
CA SER A 41 15.56 -10.44 7.78
C SER A 41 16.46 -9.49 8.58
N ASN A 42 16.93 -8.40 7.96
CA ASN A 42 17.73 -7.37 8.63
C ASN A 42 16.86 -6.32 9.33
N GLY A 43 15.53 -6.45 9.26
CA GLY A 43 14.61 -5.49 9.86
C GLY A 43 14.37 -4.23 9.02
N GLU A 44 14.84 -4.23 7.77
CA GLU A 44 14.65 -3.12 6.85
C GLU A 44 13.33 -3.24 6.10
N PHE A 45 12.74 -2.11 5.74
CA PHE A 45 11.48 -2.03 4.99
C PHE A 45 11.74 -1.64 3.54
N LEU A 46 11.03 -2.29 2.63
CA LEU A 46 11.07 -1.96 1.21
C LEU A 46 10.23 -0.72 0.95
N MET A 47 10.89 0.33 0.45
CA MET A 47 10.23 1.59 0.09
C MET A 47 10.37 1.83 -1.40
N GLN A 48 9.33 2.42 -1.98
CA GLN A 48 9.33 2.80 -3.37
C GLN A 48 9.10 4.30 -3.52
N LYS A 49 9.81 4.91 -4.46
CA LYS A 49 9.67 6.32 -4.79
C LYS A 49 8.83 6.46 -6.06
N ARG A 50 7.77 7.25 -5.97
CA ARG A 50 6.91 7.53 -7.13
C ARG A 50 7.63 8.45 -8.09
N VAL A 51 7.31 8.33 -9.39
CA VAL A 51 7.82 9.26 -10.40
C VAL A 51 7.36 10.70 -10.08
N GLU A 52 8.15 11.70 -10.51
CA GLU A 52 7.86 13.11 -10.23
C GLU A 52 6.47 13.56 -10.70
N SER A 53 6.01 13.05 -11.85
CA SER A 53 4.67 13.34 -12.38
C SER A 53 3.54 12.87 -11.47
N LYS A 54 3.83 11.99 -10.51
CA LYS A 54 2.89 11.45 -9.53
C LYS A 54 3.21 11.86 -8.09
N GLY A 55 4.04 12.89 -7.92
CA GLY A 55 4.37 13.47 -6.63
C GLY A 55 5.78 13.25 -6.13
N GLY A 56 6.49 12.23 -6.63
CA GLY A 56 7.87 11.96 -6.24
C GLY A 56 8.09 11.48 -4.81
N ASP A 57 7.03 11.09 -4.11
CA ASP A 57 7.09 10.70 -2.69
C ASP A 57 7.59 9.27 -2.49
N TRP A 58 8.26 9.05 -1.37
CA TRP A 58 8.56 7.72 -0.86
C TRP A 58 7.36 7.13 -0.12
N GLY A 59 7.12 5.84 -0.29
CA GLY A 59 6.06 5.12 0.41
C GLY A 59 6.19 3.62 0.29
N VAL A 60 5.30 2.90 0.95
CA VAL A 60 5.14 1.46 0.76
C VAL A 60 4.29 1.19 -0.47
N THR A 61 4.33 -0.05 -0.96
CA THR A 61 3.46 -0.48 -2.06
C THR A 61 2.00 -0.44 -1.62
N GLY A 62 1.15 0.10 -2.46
CA GLY A 62 -0.29 0.17 -2.20
C GLY A 62 -1.08 0.57 -3.43
N GLY A 63 -2.38 0.51 -3.29
CA GLY A 63 -3.30 0.86 -4.37
C GLY A 63 -4.73 0.53 -4.01
N HIS A 64 -5.54 0.37 -5.05
CA HIS A 64 -6.96 0.07 -4.91
C HIS A 64 -7.27 -1.29 -5.53
N PRO A 65 -7.93 -2.21 -4.81
CA PRO A 65 -8.39 -3.46 -5.41
C PRO A 65 -9.28 -3.18 -6.63
N LYS A 66 -9.11 -4.00 -7.66
CA LYS A 66 -9.96 -3.95 -8.85
C LYS A 66 -11.31 -4.61 -8.55
N HIS A 67 -12.31 -4.29 -9.34
CA HIS A 67 -13.61 -4.92 -9.23
C HIS A 67 -13.49 -6.45 -9.18
N GLY A 68 -14.11 -7.05 -8.17
CA GLY A 68 -14.10 -8.50 -7.96
C GLY A 68 -12.92 -9.02 -7.14
N GLU A 69 -11.90 -8.20 -6.89
CA GLU A 69 -10.79 -8.60 -6.02
C GLU A 69 -11.15 -8.35 -4.54
N SER A 70 -10.77 -9.28 -3.67
CA SER A 70 -10.73 -8.99 -2.22
C SER A 70 -9.60 -8.00 -1.95
N PRO A 71 -9.60 -7.32 -0.80
CA PRO A 71 -8.47 -6.45 -0.43
C PRO A 71 -7.12 -7.16 -0.44
N GLU A 72 -7.04 -8.41 0.05
CA GLU A 72 -5.80 -9.19 0.03
C GLU A 72 -5.35 -9.52 -1.39
N GLN A 73 -6.28 -9.92 -2.27
CA GLN A 73 -5.96 -10.12 -3.68
C GLN A 73 -5.48 -8.83 -4.33
N GLY A 74 -6.11 -7.70 -3.98
CA GLY A 74 -5.73 -6.38 -4.45
C GLY A 74 -4.29 -6.02 -4.10
N ILE A 75 -3.85 -6.27 -2.86
CA ILE A 75 -2.46 -5.96 -2.49
C ILE A 75 -1.47 -6.90 -3.18
N ILE A 76 -1.81 -8.16 -3.38
CA ILE A 76 -0.97 -9.09 -4.15
C ILE A 76 -0.83 -8.61 -5.59
N THR A 77 -1.91 -8.17 -6.20
CA THR A 77 -1.91 -7.61 -7.57
C THR A 77 -1.02 -6.36 -7.64
N GLU A 78 -1.14 -5.44 -6.69
CA GLU A 78 -0.33 -4.21 -6.68
C GLU A 78 1.17 -4.52 -6.56
N VAL A 79 1.54 -5.44 -5.70
CA VAL A 79 2.96 -5.86 -5.56
C VAL A 79 3.46 -6.46 -6.89
N GLN A 80 2.66 -7.29 -7.54
CA GLN A 80 3.04 -7.87 -8.82
C GLN A 80 3.18 -6.81 -9.92
N GLU A 81 2.25 -5.86 -9.99
CA GLU A 81 2.27 -4.81 -11.00
C GLU A 81 3.42 -3.83 -10.80
N GLU A 82 3.62 -3.35 -9.57
CA GLU A 82 4.60 -2.32 -9.27
C GLU A 82 6.03 -2.83 -9.11
N LEU A 83 6.21 -4.02 -8.50
CA LEU A 83 7.52 -4.57 -8.17
C LEU A 83 7.89 -5.81 -8.98
N GLY A 84 6.95 -6.40 -9.70
CA GLY A 84 7.19 -7.59 -10.52
C GLY A 84 7.40 -8.86 -9.72
N ILE A 85 6.93 -8.93 -8.47
CA ILE A 85 7.05 -10.14 -7.64
C ILE A 85 5.68 -10.67 -7.22
N ASP A 86 5.58 -11.98 -7.13
CA ASP A 86 4.38 -12.67 -6.66
C ASP A 86 4.54 -13.01 -5.17
N VAL A 87 3.72 -12.38 -4.33
CA VAL A 87 3.72 -12.61 -2.88
C VAL A 87 2.55 -13.49 -2.43
N SER A 88 1.83 -14.12 -3.37
CA SER A 88 0.65 -14.94 -3.05
C SER A 88 0.97 -16.14 -2.14
N ASN A 89 2.21 -16.65 -2.17
CA ASN A 89 2.67 -17.75 -1.33
C ASN A 89 3.30 -17.29 -0.01
N GLN A 90 3.36 -15.98 0.24
CA GLN A 90 3.89 -15.44 1.47
C GLN A 90 2.79 -15.35 2.53
N LYS A 91 3.19 -15.38 3.80
CA LYS A 91 2.27 -15.11 4.90
C LYS A 91 2.03 -13.60 4.97
N ILE A 92 0.87 -13.16 4.51
CA ILE A 92 0.45 -11.76 4.55
C ILE A 92 -0.44 -11.58 5.77
N ILE A 93 -0.08 -10.66 6.65
CA ILE A 93 -0.78 -10.41 7.90
C ILE A 93 -1.46 -9.05 7.82
N GLU A 94 -2.77 -9.01 8.02
CA GLU A 94 -3.50 -7.77 8.19
C GLU A 94 -3.25 -7.28 9.62
N PHE A 95 -2.78 -6.04 9.79
CA PHE A 95 -2.51 -5.50 11.12
C PHE A 95 -3.37 -4.29 11.49
N GLU A 96 -4.03 -3.66 10.54
CA GLU A 96 -4.90 -2.51 10.80
C GLU A 96 -5.94 -2.39 9.70
N ARG A 97 -7.15 -1.91 10.06
CA ARG A 97 -8.20 -1.57 9.11
C ARG A 97 -9.08 -0.47 9.66
N GLY A 98 -9.72 0.27 8.79
CA GLY A 98 -10.64 1.32 9.19
C GLY A 98 -11.20 2.08 8.00
N CYS A 99 -12.03 3.08 8.30
CA CYS A 99 -12.50 4.06 7.34
C CYS A 99 -12.27 5.44 7.91
N ASP A 100 -11.77 6.35 7.09
CA ASP A 100 -11.73 7.78 7.40
C ASP A 100 -12.85 8.50 6.62
N CYS A 101 -12.74 9.81 6.45
CA CYS A 101 -13.76 10.57 5.72
C CYS A 101 -13.71 10.39 4.20
N LYS A 102 -12.68 9.74 3.67
CA LYS A 102 -12.46 9.57 2.22
C LYS A 102 -12.44 8.12 1.77
N ASP A 103 -11.72 7.28 2.50
CA ASP A 103 -11.41 5.91 2.08
C ASP A 103 -11.61 4.94 3.23
N CYS A 104 -11.96 3.71 2.89
CA CYS A 104 -11.69 2.56 3.76
C CYS A 104 -10.28 2.06 3.44
N TYR A 105 -9.58 1.54 4.43
CA TYR A 105 -8.21 1.09 4.26
C TYR A 105 -7.94 -0.20 5.01
N ILE A 106 -7.03 -1.00 4.48
CA ILE A 106 -6.49 -2.18 5.15
C ILE A 106 -4.97 -2.16 4.97
N MET A 107 -4.26 -2.34 6.08
CA MET A 107 -2.80 -2.35 6.13
C MET A 107 -2.29 -3.76 6.37
N TYR A 108 -1.32 -4.18 5.56
CA TYR A 108 -0.74 -5.51 5.57
C TYR A 108 0.75 -5.48 5.86
N TYR A 109 1.25 -6.63 6.31
CA TYR A 109 2.66 -6.86 6.56
C TYR A 109 3.05 -8.25 6.06
N THR A 110 4.24 -8.36 5.47
CA THR A 110 4.87 -9.64 5.15
C THR A 110 6.37 -9.56 5.39
N LYS A 111 6.96 -10.69 5.72
CA LYS A 111 8.41 -10.81 5.86
C LYS A 111 8.96 -11.54 4.64
N LEU A 112 9.88 -10.91 3.93
CA LEU A 112 10.40 -11.44 2.68
C LEU A 112 11.79 -10.88 2.39
N ASP A 113 12.76 -11.78 2.22
CA ASP A 113 14.07 -11.43 1.70
C ASP A 113 14.02 -11.49 0.17
N LEU A 114 14.48 -10.43 -0.47
CA LEU A 114 14.57 -10.36 -1.92
C LEU A 114 15.74 -9.46 -2.33
N ASP A 115 16.21 -9.68 -3.54
CA ASP A 115 17.24 -8.85 -4.15
C ASP A 115 16.54 -7.76 -4.98
N ILE A 116 16.66 -6.51 -4.54
CA ILE A 116 16.01 -5.37 -5.21
C ILE A 116 16.51 -5.16 -6.64
N ASP A 117 17.75 -5.60 -6.94
CA ASP A 117 18.31 -5.48 -8.29
C ASP A 117 17.62 -6.41 -9.29
N LYS A 118 16.87 -7.40 -8.80
CA LYS A 118 16.11 -8.35 -9.63
C LYS A 118 14.63 -7.96 -9.79
N LEU A 119 14.20 -6.87 -9.16
CA LEU A 119 12.82 -6.39 -9.28
C LEU A 119 12.58 -5.81 -10.66
N ILE A 120 11.37 -6.02 -11.18
CA ILE A 120 10.91 -5.41 -12.43
C ILE A 120 9.90 -4.33 -12.03
N ILE A 121 10.40 -3.13 -11.80
CA ILE A 121 9.57 -2.03 -11.35
C ILE A 121 8.78 -1.41 -12.51
N GLN A 122 7.58 -0.92 -12.19
CA GLN A 122 6.71 -0.26 -13.15
C GLN A 122 7.19 1.18 -13.36
N LEU A 123 7.95 1.42 -14.43
CA LEU A 123 8.68 2.69 -14.65
C LEU A 123 7.78 3.92 -14.87
N ASP A 124 6.54 3.75 -15.24
CA ASP A 124 5.57 4.85 -15.32
C ASP A 124 4.96 5.20 -13.96
N GLU A 125 5.16 4.38 -12.95
CA GLU A 125 4.72 4.60 -11.57
C GLU A 125 5.87 4.92 -10.62
N LEU A 126 6.99 4.18 -10.76
CA LEU A 126 8.10 4.21 -9.80
C LEU A 126 9.41 4.63 -10.46
N SER A 127 10.19 5.46 -9.75
CA SER A 127 11.54 5.85 -10.16
C SER A 127 12.63 5.08 -9.42
N GLU A 128 12.36 4.59 -8.22
CA GLU A 128 13.37 3.94 -7.37
C GLU A 128 12.72 3.02 -6.35
N VAL A 129 13.43 1.96 -5.98
CA VAL A 129 13.06 1.08 -4.87
C VAL A 129 14.31 0.87 -4.01
N ARG A 130 14.17 0.93 -2.68
CA ARG A 130 15.30 0.81 -1.76
C ARG A 130 14.87 0.25 -0.40
N TRP A 131 15.77 -0.48 0.25
CA TRP A 131 15.61 -0.88 1.64
C TRP A 131 15.96 0.28 2.58
N PHE A 132 15.13 0.49 3.61
CA PHE A 132 15.34 1.50 4.65
C PHE A 132 15.29 0.84 6.01
N SER A 133 16.28 1.15 6.87
CA SER A 133 16.21 0.75 8.27
C SER A 133 15.13 1.56 9.01
N MET A 134 14.69 1.07 10.17
CA MET A 134 13.76 1.82 11.04
C MET A 134 14.34 3.19 11.41
N LYS A 135 15.66 3.25 11.65
CA LYS A 135 16.34 4.52 11.96
C LYS A 135 16.25 5.51 10.80
N GLU A 136 16.46 5.04 9.57
CA GLU A 136 16.34 5.87 8.37
C GLU A 136 14.91 6.37 8.19
N LEU A 137 13.93 5.48 8.38
CA LEU A 137 12.51 5.86 8.30
C LEU A 137 12.13 6.91 9.35
N GLN A 138 12.63 6.75 10.59
CA GLN A 138 12.39 7.74 11.65
C GLN A 138 13.01 9.09 11.29
N GLN A 139 14.18 9.12 10.70
CA GLN A 139 14.81 10.34 10.20
C GLN A 139 13.97 11.00 9.12
N MET A 140 13.40 10.22 8.22
CA MET A 140 12.51 10.74 7.16
C MET A 140 11.23 11.35 7.77
N VAL A 141 10.68 10.73 8.81
CA VAL A 141 9.53 11.28 9.56
C VAL A 141 9.93 12.62 10.19
N ASP A 142 11.05 12.64 10.90
CA ASP A 142 11.53 13.83 11.61
C ASP A 142 11.84 15.00 10.66
N ASN A 143 12.30 14.70 9.46
CA ASN A 143 12.62 15.68 8.41
C ASN A 143 11.42 16.09 7.56
N GLY A 144 10.24 15.50 7.78
CA GLY A 144 9.04 15.77 6.99
C GLY A 144 9.08 15.22 5.57
N GLU A 145 9.89 14.18 5.33
CA GLU A 145 10.06 13.57 4.00
C GLU A 145 9.01 12.51 3.67
N LEU A 146 8.25 12.04 4.66
CA LEU A 146 7.12 11.14 4.46
C LEU A 146 5.81 11.91 4.59
N ASN A 147 4.85 11.64 3.70
CA ASN A 147 3.53 12.23 3.82
C ASN A 147 2.78 11.66 5.02
N LYS A 148 1.68 12.30 5.39
CA LYS A 148 0.87 11.96 6.57
C LYS A 148 0.41 10.50 6.57
N ASP A 149 -0.03 9.99 5.43
CA ASP A 149 -0.54 8.62 5.33
C ASP A 149 0.56 7.60 5.59
N GLN A 150 1.77 7.86 5.11
CA GLN A 150 2.92 6.99 5.33
C GLN A 150 3.39 7.04 6.80
N VAL A 151 3.37 8.21 7.41
CA VAL A 151 3.68 8.35 8.85
C VAL A 151 2.69 7.54 9.69
N GLU A 152 1.40 7.65 9.40
CA GLU A 152 0.37 6.89 10.09
C GLU A 152 0.56 5.39 9.89
N PHE A 153 0.82 4.96 8.65
CA PHE A 153 1.08 3.55 8.32
C PHE A 153 2.22 2.99 9.17
N PHE A 154 3.37 3.67 9.22
CA PHE A 154 4.52 3.19 9.98
C PHE A 154 4.32 3.26 11.48
N THR A 155 3.56 4.22 11.97
CA THR A 155 3.17 4.26 13.38
C THR A 155 2.39 3.00 13.76
N LYS A 156 1.39 2.65 12.98
CA LYS A 156 0.58 1.43 13.19
C LYS A 156 1.40 0.16 13.01
N CYS A 157 2.25 0.12 12.00
CA CYS A 157 3.11 -1.02 11.73
C CYS A 157 4.09 -1.27 12.89
N THR A 158 4.70 -0.20 13.41
CA THR A 158 5.62 -0.29 14.55
C THR A 158 4.91 -0.79 15.81
N GLU A 159 3.70 -0.32 16.08
CA GLU A 159 2.88 -0.81 17.19
C GLU A 159 2.59 -2.30 17.05
N PHE A 160 2.22 -2.73 15.85
CA PHE A 160 1.97 -4.14 15.54
C PHE A 160 3.21 -5.01 15.79
N LEU A 161 4.39 -4.56 15.35
CA LEU A 161 5.64 -5.32 15.49
C LEU A 161 6.15 -5.43 16.93
N LYS A 162 5.66 -4.59 17.83
CA LYS A 162 5.99 -4.65 19.26
C LYS A 162 5.16 -5.64 20.06
N LYS A 163 4.12 -6.20 19.47
CA LYS A 163 3.20 -7.13 20.18
C LYS A 163 3.73 -8.58 20.24
#